data_a1ddcac316c4102a018694835851bf3e
#
_entry.id   a1ddcac316c4102a018694835851bf3e
#
_cell.length_a   1.000
_cell.length_b   1.000
_cell.length_c   1.000
_cell.angle_alpha   90.00
_cell.angle_beta   90.00
_cell.angle_gamma   90.00
#
_symmetry.space_group_name_H-M   'P 1'
#
loop_
_entity.id
_entity.type
_entity.pdbx_description
1 polymer ?
#
loop_
_entity_poly.entity_id
_entity_poly.type
_entity_poly.pdbx_seq_one_letter_code
_entity_poly.pdbx_strand_id
1 'polypeptide(L)'
;MALKKTARVPSSLVVIHDSLEHRPTVLSPKFGGSANGHNGVRSLISALGSKDFHRLRLGIGRPESDVASYVLTRLPNHERQFWAPDGPGLDLVWENIQRIALRIDRTSP
;
A
#
# COMPACT_ATOMS: atom_id res chain seq x y z
N MET A 1 -20.98 4.88 3.03
CA MET A 1 -19.66 4.60 3.54
C MET A 1 -18.83 5.88 3.56
N ALA A 2 -18.18 6.16 4.68
CA ALA A 2 -17.46 7.42 4.86
C ALA A 2 -16.38 7.66 3.79
N LEU A 3 -15.74 6.61 3.33
CA LEU A 3 -14.69 6.69 2.32
C LEU A 3 -15.19 7.28 1.00
N LYS A 4 -16.41 6.94 0.59
CA LYS A 4 -16.99 7.49 -0.63
C LYS A 4 -17.38 8.96 -0.51
N LYS A 5 -17.60 9.43 0.70
CA LYS A 5 -17.93 10.85 0.93
C LYS A 5 -16.68 11.72 0.88
N THR A 6 -15.54 11.19 1.32
CA THR A 6 -14.30 11.94 1.37
C THR A 6 -13.45 11.77 0.11
N ALA A 7 -13.46 10.58 -0.49
CA ALA A 7 -12.74 10.29 -1.72
C ALA A 7 -13.73 10.12 -2.86
N ARG A 8 -14.16 11.23 -3.45
CA ARG A 8 -15.17 11.23 -4.52
C ARG A 8 -14.71 10.48 -5.76
N VAL A 9 -13.40 10.51 -6.03
CA VAL A 9 -12.80 9.78 -7.13
C VAL A 9 -11.71 8.87 -6.58
N PRO A 10 -11.63 7.62 -7.08
CA PRO A 10 -10.60 6.68 -6.62
C PRO A 10 -9.18 7.22 -6.71
N SER A 11 -8.89 8.06 -7.70
CA SER A 11 -7.57 8.66 -7.88
C SER A 11 -7.12 9.55 -6.71
N SER A 12 -8.04 9.91 -5.81
CA SER A 12 -7.72 10.66 -4.59
C SER A 12 -7.40 9.76 -3.41
N LEU A 13 -7.52 8.45 -3.58
CA LEU A 13 -7.29 7.47 -2.53
C LEU A 13 -5.86 6.97 -2.55
N VAL A 14 -5.26 6.86 -1.38
CA VAL A 14 -3.95 6.24 -1.20
C VAL A 14 -4.12 5.04 -0.28
N VAL A 15 -3.77 3.87 -0.77
CA VAL A 15 -3.86 2.61 -0.02
C VAL A 15 -2.47 2.14 0.34
N ILE A 16 -2.25 1.86 1.62
CA ILE A 16 -0.98 1.32 2.11
C ILE A 16 -1.22 -0.16 2.39
N HIS A 17 -0.41 -1.02 1.77
CA HIS A 17 -0.59 -2.46 1.96
C HIS A 17 0.74 -3.22 1.88
N ASP A 18 0.74 -4.41 2.43
CA ASP A 18 1.88 -5.32 2.35
C ASP A 18 2.10 -5.83 0.93
N SER A 19 3.33 -6.23 0.62
CA SER A 19 3.66 -6.75 -0.70
C SER A 19 4.67 -7.90 -0.58
N LEU A 20 4.28 -9.06 -1.07
CA LEU A 20 5.16 -10.23 -1.17
C LEU A 20 6.11 -10.10 -2.36
N GLU A 21 5.80 -9.24 -3.30
CA GLU A 21 6.59 -9.07 -4.54
C GLU A 21 7.81 -8.17 -4.34
N HIS A 22 7.92 -7.49 -3.20
CA HIS A 22 9.01 -6.57 -2.92
C HIS A 22 9.81 -7.07 -1.72
N ARG A 23 11.13 -6.80 -1.77
CA ARG A 23 12.03 -7.18 -0.68
C ARG A 23 11.58 -6.52 0.62
N PRO A 24 11.91 -7.15 1.77
CA PRO A 24 11.64 -6.52 3.06
C PRO A 24 12.21 -5.11 3.12
N THR A 25 11.48 -4.20 3.76
CA THR A 25 11.82 -2.79 3.97
C THR A 25 11.84 -1.92 2.71
N VAL A 26 11.46 -2.45 1.56
CA VAL A 26 11.30 -1.65 0.34
C VAL A 26 9.90 -1.06 0.27
N LEU A 27 9.81 0.22 -0.04
CA LEU A 27 8.53 0.89 -0.30
C LEU A 27 8.44 1.15 -1.79
N SER A 28 7.36 0.68 -2.41
CA SER A 28 7.16 0.83 -3.85
C SER A 28 5.81 1.49 -4.16
N PRO A 29 5.82 2.77 -4.55
CA PRO A 29 4.59 3.45 -4.97
C PRO A 29 4.11 2.93 -6.33
N LYS A 30 2.79 2.88 -6.50
CA LYS A 30 2.18 2.52 -7.78
C LYS A 30 0.82 3.18 -7.90
N PHE A 31 0.43 3.54 -9.12
CA PHE A 31 -0.91 3.98 -9.42
C PHE A 31 -1.60 2.94 -10.29
N GLY A 32 -2.77 2.48 -9.86
CA GLY A 32 -3.56 1.51 -10.61
C GLY A 32 -2.94 0.12 -10.66
N GLY A 33 -3.27 -0.60 -11.70
CA GLY A 33 -2.74 -1.94 -11.94
C GLY A 33 -3.45 -3.04 -11.17
N SER A 34 -3.03 -4.28 -11.45
CA SER A 34 -3.61 -5.48 -10.88
C SER A 34 -3.33 -5.61 -9.39
N ALA A 35 -4.22 -6.27 -8.68
CA ALA A 35 -4.01 -6.62 -7.28
C ALA A 35 -2.87 -7.63 -7.07
N ASN A 36 -2.43 -8.32 -8.12
CA ASN A 36 -1.38 -9.34 -8.08
C ASN A 36 -1.60 -10.37 -6.97
N GLY A 37 -2.85 -10.80 -6.81
CA GLY A 37 -3.22 -11.79 -5.81
C GLY A 37 -3.42 -11.24 -4.40
N HIS A 38 -3.20 -9.97 -4.16
CA HIS A 38 -3.43 -9.37 -2.83
C HIS A 38 -4.93 -9.26 -2.58
N ASN A 39 -5.43 -10.02 -1.62
CA ASN A 39 -6.88 -10.11 -1.36
C ASN A 39 -7.49 -8.78 -0.90
N GLY A 40 -6.79 -8.03 -0.06
CA GLY A 40 -7.25 -6.72 0.40
C GLY A 40 -7.40 -5.73 -0.75
N VAL A 41 -6.40 -5.66 -1.64
CA VAL A 41 -6.45 -4.79 -2.81
C VAL A 41 -7.57 -5.23 -3.75
N ARG A 42 -7.73 -6.53 -3.96
CA ARG A 42 -8.81 -7.07 -4.79
C ARG A 42 -10.18 -6.66 -4.26
N SER A 43 -10.36 -6.74 -2.94
CA SER A 43 -11.61 -6.33 -2.30
C SER A 43 -11.90 -4.84 -2.50
N LEU A 44 -10.87 -4.01 -2.42
CA LEU A 44 -11.00 -2.56 -2.64
C LEU A 44 -11.38 -2.27 -4.10
N ILE A 45 -10.74 -2.92 -5.05
CA ILE A 45 -11.07 -2.74 -6.47
C ILE A 45 -12.53 -3.09 -6.71
N SER A 46 -13.00 -4.18 -6.13
CA SER A 46 -14.39 -4.60 -6.26
C SER A 46 -15.34 -3.60 -5.62
N ALA A 47 -15.03 -3.12 -4.42
CA ALA A 47 -15.88 -2.20 -3.69
C ALA A 47 -15.95 -0.82 -4.35
N LEU A 48 -14.84 -0.34 -4.90
CA LEU A 48 -14.77 0.98 -5.53
C LEU A 48 -15.21 0.96 -7.00
N GLY A 49 -15.25 -0.21 -7.62
CA GLY A 49 -15.54 -0.33 -9.03
C GLY A 49 -14.42 0.19 -9.94
N SER A 50 -13.23 0.37 -9.39
CA SER A 50 -12.08 0.89 -10.14
C SER A 50 -10.78 0.48 -9.46
N LYS A 51 -9.73 0.31 -10.26
CA LYS A 51 -8.37 0.09 -9.78
C LYS A 51 -7.51 1.36 -9.85
N ASP A 52 -8.10 2.48 -10.26
CA ASP A 52 -7.37 3.73 -10.48
C ASP A 52 -7.21 4.52 -9.19
N PHE A 53 -6.42 3.97 -8.28
CA PHE A 53 -6.04 4.63 -7.04
C PHE A 53 -4.55 4.40 -6.75
N HIS A 54 -3.99 5.24 -5.89
CA HIS A 54 -2.58 5.14 -5.50
C HIS A 54 -2.38 4.03 -4.49
N ARG A 55 -1.26 3.32 -4.62
CA ARG A 55 -0.87 2.28 -3.67
C ARG A 55 0.56 2.50 -3.21
N LEU A 56 0.78 2.35 -1.91
CA LEU A 56 2.13 2.29 -1.34
C LEU A 56 2.34 0.85 -0.88
N ARG A 57 3.20 0.14 -1.59
CA ARG A 57 3.44 -1.28 -1.35
C ARG A 57 4.62 -1.44 -0.41
N LEU A 58 4.36 -1.99 0.79
CA LEU A 58 5.38 -2.22 1.81
C LEU A 58 5.94 -3.63 1.64
N GLY A 59 7.20 -3.73 1.24
CA GLY A 59 7.82 -5.02 1.00
C GLY A 59 7.99 -5.83 2.27
N ILE A 60 7.52 -7.08 2.23
CA ILE A 60 7.73 -8.04 3.32
C ILE A 60 8.43 -9.31 2.80
N GLY A 61 8.70 -9.36 1.49
CA GLY A 61 9.36 -10.50 0.88
C GLY A 61 8.44 -11.69 0.68
N ARG A 62 8.91 -12.64 -0.09
CA ARG A 62 8.18 -13.87 -0.36
C ARG A 62 8.98 -15.07 0.15
N PRO A 63 8.38 -15.94 0.96
CA PRO A 63 9.07 -17.15 1.42
C PRO A 63 9.24 -18.14 0.26
N GLU A 64 10.20 -19.05 0.42
CA GLU A 64 10.43 -20.10 -0.58
C GLU A 64 9.32 -21.14 -0.64
N SER A 65 8.58 -21.29 0.45
CA SER A 65 7.52 -22.29 0.56
C SER A 65 6.21 -21.60 0.99
N ASP A 66 5.43 -22.16 1.83
CA ASP A 66 4.09 -21.77 2.24
C ASP A 66 3.86 -20.26 2.45
N VAL A 67 3.35 -19.59 1.41
CA VAL A 67 3.04 -18.16 1.44
C VAL A 67 1.98 -17.82 2.48
N ALA A 68 0.94 -18.67 2.62
CA ALA A 68 -0.13 -18.43 3.58
C ALA A 68 0.42 -18.45 5.01
N SER A 69 1.28 -19.41 5.31
CA SER A 69 1.93 -19.49 6.61
C SER A 69 2.82 -18.28 6.88
N TYR A 70 3.56 -17.83 5.86
CA TYR A 70 4.44 -16.67 5.99
C TYR A 70 3.65 -15.40 6.31
N VAL A 71 2.56 -15.17 5.59
CA VAL A 71 1.73 -13.95 5.79
C VAL A 71 1.13 -13.94 7.18
N LEU A 72 0.75 -15.10 7.70
CA LEU A 72 0.20 -15.23 9.05
C LEU A 72 1.27 -15.21 10.14
N THR A 73 2.54 -15.38 9.76
CA THR A 73 3.66 -15.37 10.69
C THR A 73 4.03 -13.93 11.02
N ARG A 74 4.47 -13.75 12.25
CA ARG A 74 4.94 -12.45 12.73
C ARG A 74 6.23 -12.07 12.01
N LEU A 75 6.30 -10.83 11.51
CA LEU A 75 7.51 -10.33 10.87
C LEU A 75 8.71 -10.35 11.83
N PRO A 76 9.94 -10.59 11.32
CA PRO A 76 11.15 -10.45 12.13
C PRO A 76 11.26 -9.08 12.79
N ASN A 77 11.93 -9.01 13.93
CA ASN A 77 12.03 -7.77 14.70
C ASN A 77 12.53 -6.58 13.90
N HIS A 78 13.57 -6.76 13.07
CA HIS A 78 14.13 -5.64 12.32
C HIS A 78 13.14 -5.09 11.28
N GLU A 79 12.31 -5.94 10.71
CA GLU A 79 11.28 -5.50 9.75
C GLU A 79 10.12 -4.81 10.46
N ARG A 80 9.71 -5.33 11.62
CA ARG A 80 8.68 -4.68 12.42
C ARG A 80 9.12 -3.31 12.90
N GLN A 81 10.38 -3.19 13.33
CA GLN A 81 10.94 -1.91 13.77
C GLN A 81 11.02 -0.91 12.63
N PHE A 82 11.33 -1.38 11.42
CA PHE A 82 11.38 -0.51 10.26
C PHE A 82 10.02 0.15 9.99
N TRP A 83 8.94 -0.63 10.04
CA TRP A 83 7.59 -0.13 9.76
C TRP A 83 6.84 0.37 11.00
N ALA A 84 7.47 0.34 12.17
CA ALA A 84 6.86 0.81 13.41
C ALA A 84 6.69 2.34 13.39
N PRO A 85 5.80 2.90 14.23
CA PRO A 85 5.54 4.34 14.26
C PRO A 85 6.78 5.21 14.46
N ASP A 86 7.79 4.71 15.14
CA ASP A 86 9.05 5.41 15.38
C ASP A 86 10.18 4.94 14.47
N GLY A 87 9.87 4.08 13.49
CA GLY A 87 10.85 3.56 12.56
C GLY A 87 10.99 4.39 11.30
N PRO A 88 12.06 4.14 10.52
CA PRO A 88 12.32 4.90 9.30
C PRO A 88 11.29 4.67 8.20
N GLY A 89 10.57 3.54 8.23
CA GLY A 89 9.55 3.24 7.23
C GLY A 89 8.40 4.22 7.24
N LEU A 90 8.01 4.70 8.41
CA LEU A 90 6.93 5.68 8.52
C LEU A 90 7.29 6.98 7.82
N ASP A 91 8.54 7.42 7.93
CA ASP A 91 9.01 8.63 7.25
C ASP A 91 8.93 8.47 5.73
N LEU A 92 9.32 7.30 5.22
CA LEU A 92 9.20 7.00 3.79
C LEU A 92 7.75 7.03 3.31
N VAL A 93 6.86 6.43 4.08
CA VAL A 93 5.42 6.43 3.77
C VAL A 93 4.92 7.87 3.73
N TRP A 94 5.24 8.67 4.73
CA TRP A 94 4.80 10.06 4.82
C TRP A 94 5.29 10.90 3.65
N GLU A 95 6.57 10.79 3.29
CA GLU A 95 7.12 11.48 2.12
C GLU A 95 6.36 11.14 0.84
N ASN A 96 6.05 9.86 0.65
CA ASN A 96 5.33 9.42 -0.54
C ASN A 96 3.90 9.94 -0.57
N ILE A 97 3.23 9.95 0.59
CA ILE A 97 1.88 10.53 0.69
C ILE A 97 1.90 12.00 0.32
N GLN A 98 2.89 12.76 0.80
CA GLN A 98 3.02 14.16 0.49
C GLN A 98 3.23 14.41 -1.01
N ARG A 99 4.08 13.61 -1.66
CA ARG A 99 4.29 13.71 -3.11
C ARG A 99 3.02 13.42 -3.90
N ILE A 100 2.29 12.39 -3.50
CA ILE A 100 1.03 12.03 -4.14
C ILE A 100 0.01 13.14 -3.97
N ALA A 101 -0.10 13.70 -2.78
CA ALA A 101 -1.02 14.80 -2.50
C ALA A 101 -0.73 16.02 -3.36
N LEU A 102 0.54 16.37 -3.54
CA LEU A 102 0.93 17.48 -4.39
C LEU A 102 0.56 17.24 -5.87
N ARG A 103 0.72 16.01 -6.35
CA ARG A 103 0.31 15.66 -7.71
C ARG A 103 -1.19 15.77 -7.90
N ILE A 104 -1.96 15.31 -6.93
CA ILE A 104 -3.42 15.41 -6.97
C ILE A 104 -3.84 16.85 -7.03
N ASP A 105 -3.26 17.71 -6.19
CA ASP A 105 -3.57 19.14 -6.19
C ASP A 105 -3.25 19.82 -7.52
N ARG A 106 -2.12 19.44 -8.14
CA ARG A 106 -1.72 20.01 -9.44
C ARG A 106 -2.64 19.61 -10.59
N THR A 107 -3.24 18.42 -10.50
CA THR A 107 -4.10 17.89 -11.55
C THR A 107 -5.56 18.17 -11.31
N SER A 108 -5.92 18.64 -10.13
CA SER A 108 -7.30 19.03 -9.82
C SER A 108 -7.68 20.29 -10.57
N PRO A 109 -8.87 20.32 -11.17
CA PRO A 109 -9.39 21.55 -11.80
C PRO A 109 -9.68 22.66 -10.81
#